data_1254fb79f6e52c266670b15a43631288
#
_entry.id   1254fb79f6e52c266670b15a43631288
#
_cell.length_a   1.000
_cell.length_b   1.000
_cell.length_c   1.000
_cell.angle_alpha   90.00
_cell.angle_beta   90.00
_cell.angle_gamma   90.00
#
_symmetry.space_group_name_H-M   'P 1'
#
loop_
_entity.id
_entity.type
_entity.pdbx_description
1 polymer ?
#
loop_
_entity_poly.entity_id
_entity_poly.type
_entity_poly.pdbx_seq_one_letter_code
_entity_poly.pdbx_strand_id
1 'polypeptide(L)'
;QRQMCIRDSGRIEYISAFIVAFIVIQVGFSLFKTSIDKIRNPESMAFSLVSVLILVMSIGVKLWLALFNRSLGKRIQSTVMMATAADALGDVMTTSATILSVIIFGVTGWNLDGFFGLAVSVVVMIAGVNIAKDTLTPLIGEPIDPSIYHEITEFVEKYDGIIGTHDLIVHNYGPSRSMASIHAEVSNDEPIENSHEIIDKIERDCAKQLGIFLVIHMDPVELHDAEVLRLKEKTEHIIKALDSKL
;
A
#
# COMPACT_ATOMS: atom_id res chain seq x y z
N GLN A 1 22.36 3.94 -15.55
CA GLN A 1 22.44 4.73 -14.29
C GLN A 1 21.07 5.19 -13.76
N ARG A 2 20.11 5.62 -14.62
CA ARG A 2 18.75 5.98 -14.18
C ARG A 2 17.96 4.82 -13.59
N GLN A 3 18.14 3.60 -14.09
CA GLN A 3 17.42 2.41 -13.61
C GLN A 3 17.88 1.95 -12.23
N MET A 4 19.15 2.16 -11.88
CA MET A 4 19.70 1.79 -10.57
C MET A 4 19.14 2.64 -9.43
N CYS A 5 18.90 3.95 -9.67
CA CYS A 5 18.24 4.84 -8.70
C CYS A 5 16.77 4.49 -8.44
N ILE A 6 16.09 3.82 -9.39
CA ILE A 6 14.69 3.42 -9.29
C ILE A 6 14.53 2.30 -8.26
N ARG A 7 15.45 1.32 -8.26
CA ARG A 7 15.40 0.15 -7.38
C ARG A 7 15.69 0.49 -5.93
N ASP A 8 16.62 1.40 -5.68
CA ASP A 8 17.17 1.63 -4.34
C ASP A 8 16.40 2.68 -3.53
N SER A 9 15.69 3.61 -4.20
CA SER A 9 15.01 4.73 -3.52
C SER A 9 13.49 4.55 -3.36
N GLY A 10 12.85 3.68 -4.14
CA GLY A 10 11.39 3.50 -4.10
C GLY A 10 10.87 2.95 -2.77
N ARG A 11 11.62 2.04 -2.16
CA ARG A 11 11.28 1.41 -0.87
C ARG A 11 11.52 2.33 0.34
N ILE A 12 12.29 3.41 0.19
CA ILE A 12 12.52 4.39 1.27
C ILE A 12 11.21 5.03 1.71
N GLU A 13 10.25 5.21 0.81
CA GLU A 13 8.94 5.74 1.15
C GLU A 13 8.19 4.83 2.13
N TYR A 14 8.16 3.52 1.87
CA TYR A 14 7.54 2.55 2.78
C TYR A 14 8.26 2.49 4.12
N ILE A 15 9.59 2.53 4.14
CA ILE A 15 10.38 2.57 5.37
C ILE A 15 10.08 3.84 6.16
N SER A 16 10.00 4.99 5.49
CA SER A 16 9.67 6.27 6.13
C SER A 16 8.26 6.25 6.73
N ALA A 17 7.28 5.72 5.99
CA ALA A 17 5.91 5.57 6.48
C ALA A 17 5.83 4.59 7.66
N PHE A 18 6.61 3.51 7.65
CA PHE A 18 6.70 2.58 8.77
C PHE A 18 7.29 3.23 10.03
N ILE A 19 8.33 4.07 9.88
CA ILE A 19 8.89 4.86 11.01
C ILE A 19 7.83 5.80 11.58
N VAL A 20 7.07 6.50 10.72
CA VAL A 20 5.97 7.37 11.17
C VAL A 20 4.89 6.56 11.89
N ALA A 21 4.50 5.42 11.36
CA ALA A 21 3.54 4.53 12.02
C ALA A 21 4.01 4.09 13.42
N PHE A 22 5.29 3.76 13.56
CA PHE A 22 5.87 3.42 14.86
C PHE A 22 5.83 4.61 15.84
N ILE A 23 6.10 5.82 15.38
CA ILE A 23 6.00 7.04 16.20
C ILE A 23 4.54 7.24 16.64
N VAL A 24 3.56 7.06 15.73
CA VAL A 24 2.12 7.17 16.07
C VAL A 24 1.71 6.16 17.15
N ILE A 25 2.16 4.90 17.03
CA ILE A 25 1.92 3.87 18.06
C ILE A 25 2.53 4.29 19.41
N GLN A 26 3.77 4.80 19.39
CA GLN A 26 4.47 5.26 20.59
C GLN A 26 3.74 6.42 21.27
N VAL A 27 3.26 7.39 20.49
CA VAL A 27 2.42 8.49 20.99
C VAL A 27 1.13 7.96 21.59
N GLY A 28 0.42 7.07 20.88
CA GLY A 28 -0.79 6.42 21.39
C GLY A 28 -0.55 5.69 22.72
N PHE A 29 0.55 4.95 22.83
CA PHE A 29 0.92 4.26 24.06
C PHE A 29 1.27 5.22 25.21
N SER A 30 1.95 6.35 24.90
CA SER A 30 2.21 7.40 25.87
C SER A 30 0.92 8.04 26.38
N LEU A 31 -0.01 8.36 25.49
CA LEU A 31 -1.35 8.86 25.81
C LEU A 31 -2.12 7.88 26.68
N PHE A 32 -2.03 6.57 26.38
CA PHE A 32 -2.67 5.51 27.16
C PHE A 32 -2.17 5.50 28.61
N LYS A 33 -0.85 5.54 28.83
CA LYS A 33 -0.26 5.61 30.17
C LYS A 33 -0.69 6.88 30.92
N THR A 34 -0.57 8.03 30.27
CA THR A 34 -0.96 9.31 30.87
C THR A 34 -2.44 9.34 31.23
N SER A 35 -3.30 8.73 30.39
CA SER A 35 -4.74 8.64 30.67
C SER A 35 -5.05 7.77 31.87
N ILE A 36 -4.36 6.64 32.03
CA ILE A 36 -4.48 5.81 33.25
C ILE A 36 -4.04 6.57 34.50
N ASP A 37 -2.94 7.32 34.41
CA ASP A 37 -2.48 8.11 35.54
C ASP A 37 -3.48 9.22 35.91
N LYS A 38 -4.07 9.89 34.93
CA LYS A 38 -5.14 10.88 35.16
C LYS A 38 -6.42 10.28 35.76
N ILE A 39 -6.74 9.02 35.45
CA ILE A 39 -7.87 8.33 36.07
C ILE A 39 -7.56 8.00 37.54
N ARG A 40 -6.32 7.59 37.85
CA ARG A 40 -5.90 7.23 39.24
C ARG A 40 -5.69 8.46 40.10
N ASN A 41 -5.15 9.51 39.54
CA ASN A 41 -4.82 10.75 40.22
C ASN A 41 -5.47 11.92 39.46
N PRO A 42 -6.77 12.19 39.64
CA PRO A 42 -7.45 13.27 38.96
C PRO A 42 -6.86 14.62 39.37
N GLU A 43 -6.29 15.34 38.40
CA GLU A 43 -5.82 16.72 38.60
C GLU A 43 -6.96 17.72 38.48
N SER A 44 -6.87 18.84 39.21
CA SER A 44 -7.83 19.93 39.06
C SER A 44 -7.65 20.63 37.73
N MET A 45 -8.69 20.67 36.91
CA MET A 45 -8.64 21.39 35.63
C MET A 45 -8.82 22.90 35.86
N ALA A 46 -7.81 23.69 35.44
CA ALA A 46 -7.93 25.13 35.40
C ALA A 46 -8.59 25.54 34.07
N PHE A 47 -9.78 26.13 34.15
CA PHE A 47 -10.48 26.68 33.00
C PHE A 47 -9.93 28.08 32.67
N SER A 48 -9.39 28.26 31.45
CA SER A 48 -9.04 29.56 30.88
C SER A 48 -9.64 29.69 29.49
N LEU A 49 -10.41 30.75 29.27
CA LEU A 49 -11.01 31.04 27.96
C LEU A 49 -9.93 31.16 26.88
N VAL A 50 -8.79 31.76 27.21
CA VAL A 50 -7.65 31.90 26.29
C VAL A 50 -7.10 30.55 25.89
N SER A 51 -6.96 29.62 26.84
CA SER A 51 -6.48 28.25 26.54
C SER A 51 -7.44 27.52 25.59
N VAL A 52 -8.75 27.65 25.82
CA VAL A 52 -9.78 27.01 24.95
C VAL A 52 -9.71 27.59 23.53
N LEU A 53 -9.56 28.91 23.38
CA LEU A 53 -9.45 29.54 22.07
C LEU A 53 -8.20 29.06 21.32
N ILE A 54 -7.05 28.92 22.01
CA ILE A 54 -5.82 28.38 21.42
C ILE A 54 -6.02 26.93 20.97
N LEU A 55 -6.69 26.10 21.77
CA LEU A 55 -6.98 24.70 21.42
C LEU A 55 -7.91 24.61 20.20
N VAL A 56 -8.96 25.44 20.12
CA VAL A 56 -9.87 25.49 18.97
C VAL A 56 -9.13 25.92 17.69
N MET A 57 -8.28 26.93 17.78
CA MET A 57 -7.42 27.34 16.65
C MET A 57 -6.48 26.21 16.22
N SER A 58 -5.89 25.50 17.18
CA SER A 58 -5.02 24.33 16.91
C SER A 58 -5.77 23.23 16.19
N ILE A 59 -7.02 22.91 16.61
CA ILE A 59 -7.86 21.93 15.89
C ILE A 59 -8.08 22.37 14.45
N GLY A 60 -8.39 23.64 14.19
CA GLY A 60 -8.60 24.15 12.83
C GLY A 60 -7.39 23.93 11.93
N VAL A 61 -6.21 24.28 12.40
CA VAL A 61 -4.94 24.09 11.64
C VAL A 61 -4.65 22.61 11.43
N LYS A 62 -4.76 21.77 12.47
CA LYS A 62 -4.49 20.33 12.39
C LYS A 62 -5.50 19.62 11.47
N LEU A 63 -6.76 19.97 11.54
CA LEU A 63 -7.79 19.41 10.65
C LEU A 63 -7.53 19.78 9.19
N TRP A 64 -7.19 21.04 8.92
CA TRP A 64 -6.80 21.47 7.57
C TRP A 64 -5.58 20.67 7.07
N LEU A 65 -4.55 20.51 7.91
CA LEU A 65 -3.34 19.74 7.56
C LEU A 65 -3.68 18.26 7.29
N ALA A 66 -4.54 17.66 8.13
CA ALA A 66 -4.99 16.28 7.95
C ALA A 66 -5.73 16.08 6.62
N LEU A 67 -6.67 16.96 6.31
CA LEU A 67 -7.46 16.89 5.06
C LEU A 67 -6.59 17.13 3.83
N PHE A 68 -5.65 18.09 3.91
CA PHE A 68 -4.69 18.38 2.85
C PHE A 68 -3.79 17.16 2.56
N ASN A 69 -3.14 16.62 3.60
CA ASN A 69 -2.27 15.45 3.44
C ASN A 69 -3.04 14.23 2.95
N ARG A 70 -4.26 13.99 3.45
CA ARG A 70 -5.12 12.90 2.99
C ARG A 70 -5.52 13.04 1.53
N SER A 71 -5.92 14.24 1.11
CA SER A 71 -6.33 14.50 -0.27
C SER A 71 -5.16 14.33 -1.25
N LEU A 72 -4.02 14.91 -0.91
CA LEU A 72 -2.82 14.83 -1.75
C LEU A 72 -2.23 13.41 -1.72
N GLY A 73 -2.13 12.79 -0.53
CA GLY A 73 -1.62 11.43 -0.37
C GLY A 73 -2.39 10.39 -1.18
N LYS A 74 -3.75 10.53 -1.23
CA LYS A 74 -4.57 9.68 -2.10
C LYS A 74 -4.29 9.88 -3.60
N ARG A 75 -4.04 11.13 -4.04
CA ARG A 75 -3.79 11.43 -5.45
C ARG A 75 -2.45 10.90 -5.94
N ILE A 76 -1.43 10.97 -5.10
CA ILE A 76 -0.07 10.52 -5.44
C ILE A 76 0.26 9.14 -4.85
N GLN A 77 -0.72 8.48 -4.21
CA GLN A 77 -0.60 7.18 -3.55
C GLN A 77 0.55 7.11 -2.53
N SER A 78 0.85 8.23 -1.84
CA SER A 78 1.93 8.31 -0.86
C SER A 78 1.48 7.80 0.51
N THR A 79 2.10 6.73 0.97
CA THR A 79 1.86 6.14 2.30
C THR A 79 2.36 7.04 3.43
N VAL A 80 3.44 7.80 3.21
CA VAL A 80 3.97 8.79 4.18
C VAL A 80 2.96 9.90 4.42
N MET A 81 2.34 10.46 3.37
CA MET A 81 1.33 11.50 3.53
C MET A 81 0.07 10.98 4.20
N MET A 82 -0.32 9.74 3.93
CA MET A 82 -1.44 9.10 4.62
C MET A 82 -1.14 8.90 6.11
N ALA A 83 0.08 8.47 6.46
CA ALA A 83 0.53 8.36 7.85
C ALA A 83 0.53 9.71 8.58
N THR A 84 1.05 10.78 7.94
CA THR A 84 1.03 12.15 8.49
C THR A 84 -0.40 12.68 8.65
N ALA A 85 -1.31 12.34 7.74
CA ALA A 85 -2.73 12.70 7.89
C ALA A 85 -3.38 12.00 9.09
N ALA A 86 -3.05 10.72 9.33
CA ALA A 86 -3.56 9.98 10.47
C ALA A 86 -3.03 10.52 11.81
N ASP A 87 -1.74 10.90 11.87
CA ASP A 87 -1.14 11.56 13.02
C ASP A 87 -1.86 12.88 13.35
N ALA A 88 -2.04 13.76 12.34
CA ALA A 88 -2.75 15.02 12.50
C ALA A 88 -4.23 14.83 12.94
N LEU A 89 -4.92 13.76 12.47
CA LEU A 89 -6.25 13.39 12.94
C LEU A 89 -6.24 12.91 14.38
N GLY A 90 -5.24 12.13 14.79
CA GLY A 90 -5.04 11.72 16.17
C GLY A 90 -4.93 12.92 17.12
N ASP A 91 -4.16 13.94 16.72
CA ASP A 91 -4.02 15.19 17.46
C ASP A 91 -5.36 15.96 17.55
N VAL A 92 -6.13 16.03 16.47
CA VAL A 92 -7.48 16.63 16.47
C VAL A 92 -8.40 15.90 17.45
N MET A 93 -8.41 14.57 17.44
CA MET A 93 -9.22 13.74 18.34
C MET A 93 -8.83 13.97 19.80
N THR A 94 -7.54 13.95 20.10
CA THR A 94 -7.01 14.19 21.46
C THR A 94 -7.39 15.59 21.97
N THR A 95 -7.18 16.62 21.16
CA THR A 95 -7.51 18.01 21.53
C THR A 95 -9.00 18.22 21.68
N SER A 96 -9.82 17.62 20.80
CA SER A 96 -11.29 17.66 20.89
C SER A 96 -11.80 16.96 22.15
N ALA A 97 -11.23 15.81 22.50
CA ALA A 97 -11.54 15.10 23.71
C ALA A 97 -11.21 15.92 24.98
N THR A 98 -10.06 16.61 24.96
CA THR A 98 -9.68 17.51 26.06
C THR A 98 -10.66 18.69 26.20
N ILE A 99 -11.06 19.35 25.10
CA ILE A 99 -12.04 20.43 25.13
C ILE A 99 -13.39 19.93 25.65
N LEU A 100 -13.85 18.77 25.19
CA LEU A 100 -15.09 18.17 25.64
C LEU A 100 -15.05 17.85 27.13
N SER A 101 -13.93 17.32 27.63
CA SER A 101 -13.72 17.05 29.06
C SER A 101 -13.78 18.33 29.89
N VAL A 102 -13.13 19.41 29.43
CA VAL A 102 -13.17 20.74 30.09
C VAL A 102 -14.58 21.30 30.16
N ILE A 103 -15.37 21.18 29.08
CA ILE A 103 -16.77 21.63 29.08
C ILE A 103 -17.61 20.82 30.07
N ILE A 104 -17.49 19.50 30.07
CA ILE A 104 -18.24 18.62 30.96
C ILE A 104 -17.85 18.93 32.42
N PHE A 105 -16.57 19.08 32.71
CA PHE A 105 -16.09 19.45 34.05
C PHE A 105 -16.69 20.78 34.51
N GLY A 106 -16.74 21.80 33.64
CA GLY A 106 -17.32 23.09 33.96
C GLY A 106 -18.83 23.05 34.26
N VAL A 107 -19.58 22.10 33.70
CA VAL A 107 -21.00 21.94 33.89
C VAL A 107 -21.36 20.99 35.03
N THR A 108 -20.65 19.87 35.14
CA THR A 108 -21.01 18.75 36.01
C THR A 108 -20.06 18.56 37.20
N GLY A 109 -18.86 19.16 37.14
CA GLY A 109 -17.77 18.89 38.11
C GLY A 109 -17.06 17.53 37.92
N TRP A 110 -17.46 16.73 36.91
CA TRP A 110 -16.86 15.42 36.67
C TRP A 110 -15.64 15.55 35.77
N ASN A 111 -14.50 15.05 36.26
CA ASN A 111 -13.28 14.99 35.48
C ASN A 111 -13.25 13.71 34.63
N LEU A 112 -13.58 13.82 33.32
CA LEU A 112 -13.60 12.71 32.38
C LEU A 112 -12.39 12.71 31.44
N ASP A 113 -11.41 13.59 31.63
CA ASP A 113 -10.25 13.75 30.74
C ASP A 113 -9.46 12.44 30.57
N GLY A 114 -9.22 11.71 31.65
CA GLY A 114 -8.56 10.41 31.61
C GLY A 114 -9.33 9.36 30.82
N PHE A 115 -10.67 9.34 30.92
CA PHE A 115 -11.49 8.38 30.18
C PHE A 115 -11.54 8.68 28.68
N PHE A 116 -11.71 9.95 28.30
CA PHE A 116 -11.65 10.36 26.90
C PHE A 116 -10.25 10.15 26.31
N GLY A 117 -9.19 10.50 27.05
CA GLY A 117 -7.82 10.24 26.64
C GLY A 117 -7.54 8.75 26.43
N LEU A 118 -8.09 7.87 27.28
CA LEU A 118 -7.96 6.42 27.14
C LEU A 118 -8.65 5.93 25.86
N ALA A 119 -9.88 6.37 25.59
CA ALA A 119 -10.60 5.99 24.37
C ALA A 119 -9.84 6.44 23.11
N VAL A 120 -9.38 7.70 23.08
CA VAL A 120 -8.60 8.24 21.94
C VAL A 120 -7.29 7.51 21.76
N SER A 121 -6.56 7.18 22.85
CA SER A 121 -5.29 6.47 22.75
C SER A 121 -5.42 5.11 22.08
N VAL A 122 -6.51 4.37 22.36
CA VAL A 122 -6.80 3.08 21.71
C VAL A 122 -7.03 3.28 20.21
N VAL A 123 -7.82 4.29 19.81
CA VAL A 123 -8.08 4.60 18.40
C VAL A 123 -6.79 4.97 17.68
N VAL A 124 -5.95 5.82 18.29
CA VAL A 124 -4.65 6.22 17.72
C VAL A 124 -3.72 5.02 17.56
N MET A 125 -3.64 4.12 18.56
CA MET A 125 -2.83 2.90 18.43
C MET A 125 -3.32 1.99 17.31
N ILE A 126 -4.63 1.79 17.18
CA ILE A 126 -5.21 0.99 16.08
C ILE A 126 -4.88 1.60 14.73
N ALA A 127 -5.01 2.94 14.59
CA ALA A 127 -4.64 3.64 13.36
C ALA A 127 -3.16 3.43 13.03
N GLY A 128 -2.25 3.58 13.99
CA GLY A 128 -0.82 3.34 13.82
C GLY A 128 -0.50 1.89 13.40
N VAL A 129 -1.17 0.90 14.00
CA VAL A 129 -1.01 -0.51 13.61
C VAL A 129 -1.49 -0.76 12.18
N ASN A 130 -2.60 -0.16 11.76
CA ASN A 130 -3.09 -0.29 10.40
C ASN A 130 -2.10 0.31 9.39
N ILE A 131 -1.58 1.51 9.66
CA ILE A 131 -0.54 2.12 8.81
C ILE A 131 0.71 1.24 8.74
N ALA A 132 1.14 0.67 9.87
CA ALA A 132 2.28 -0.25 9.91
C ALA A 132 2.04 -1.49 9.03
N LYS A 133 0.85 -2.07 9.08
CA LYS A 133 0.48 -3.20 8.21
C LYS A 133 0.50 -2.80 6.74
N ASP A 134 -0.16 -1.70 6.38
CA ASP A 134 -0.25 -1.22 4.99
C ASP A 134 1.13 -0.89 4.39
N THR A 135 2.09 -0.52 5.24
CA THR A 135 3.47 -0.24 4.80
C THR A 135 4.37 -1.47 4.76
N LEU A 136 4.13 -2.45 5.62
CA LEU A 136 4.91 -3.70 5.65
C LEU A 136 4.50 -4.66 4.54
N THR A 137 3.23 -4.75 4.21
CA THR A 137 2.70 -5.69 3.22
C THR A 137 3.44 -5.60 1.88
N PRO A 138 3.63 -4.43 1.25
CA PRO A 138 4.40 -4.32 0.02
C PRO A 138 5.89 -4.63 0.16
N LEU A 139 6.46 -4.51 1.39
CA LEU A 139 7.87 -4.81 1.65
C LEU A 139 8.15 -6.31 1.78
N ILE A 140 7.21 -7.05 2.37
CA ILE A 140 7.30 -8.50 2.59
C ILE A 140 6.96 -9.26 1.31
N GLY A 141 6.01 -8.73 0.55
CA GLY A 141 5.45 -9.31 -0.66
C GLY A 141 3.94 -9.47 -0.54
N GLU A 142 3.25 -8.98 -1.53
CA GLU A 142 1.80 -9.03 -1.64
C GLU A 142 1.42 -9.85 -2.87
N PRO A 143 0.39 -10.70 -2.80
CA PRO A 143 -0.15 -11.35 -3.99
C PRO A 143 -0.55 -10.29 -5.02
N ILE A 144 -0.31 -10.56 -6.29
CA ILE A 144 -0.69 -9.68 -7.38
C ILE A 144 -2.21 -9.51 -7.39
N ASP A 145 -2.69 -8.28 -7.56
CA ASP A 145 -4.11 -8.03 -7.83
C ASP A 145 -4.49 -8.75 -9.14
N PRO A 146 -5.53 -9.60 -9.15
CA PRO A 146 -5.97 -10.30 -10.35
C PRO A 146 -6.22 -9.38 -11.55
N SER A 147 -6.64 -8.13 -11.33
CA SER A 147 -6.84 -7.16 -12.40
C SER A 147 -5.52 -6.76 -13.08
N ILE A 148 -4.46 -6.56 -12.32
CA ILE A 148 -3.13 -6.25 -12.84
C ILE A 148 -2.54 -7.47 -13.56
N TYR A 149 -2.79 -8.67 -13.04
CA TYR A 149 -2.39 -9.91 -13.70
C TYR A 149 -2.97 -9.98 -15.10
N HIS A 150 -4.29 -9.83 -15.23
CA HIS A 150 -4.98 -9.87 -16.53
C HIS A 150 -4.53 -8.74 -17.46
N GLU A 151 -4.36 -7.53 -16.93
CA GLU A 151 -3.91 -6.39 -17.74
C GLU A 151 -2.54 -6.62 -18.38
N ILE A 152 -1.58 -7.18 -17.63
CA ILE A 152 -0.24 -7.46 -18.15
C ILE A 152 -0.26 -8.63 -19.13
N THR A 153 -0.93 -9.73 -18.82
CA THR A 153 -1.02 -10.91 -19.68
C THR A 153 -1.70 -10.58 -21.01
N GLU A 154 -2.87 -9.94 -20.99
CA GLU A 154 -3.57 -9.50 -22.19
C GLU A 154 -2.74 -8.49 -23.00
N PHE A 155 -1.97 -7.62 -22.31
CA PHE A 155 -1.09 -6.67 -23.00
C PHE A 155 0.00 -7.38 -23.79
N VAL A 156 0.64 -8.40 -23.22
CA VAL A 156 1.71 -9.17 -23.86
C VAL A 156 1.16 -10.04 -24.99
N GLU A 157 0.03 -10.73 -24.74
CA GLU A 157 -0.58 -11.66 -25.70
C GLU A 157 -1.22 -10.97 -26.92
N LYS A 158 -1.39 -9.65 -26.90
CA LYS A 158 -1.86 -8.87 -28.06
C LYS A 158 -0.89 -8.81 -29.21
N TYR A 159 0.37 -9.10 -28.99
CA TYR A 159 1.39 -8.96 -30.03
C TYR A 159 1.51 -10.24 -30.87
N ASP A 160 1.51 -10.07 -32.17
CA ASP A 160 1.74 -11.17 -33.10
C ASP A 160 3.11 -11.81 -32.84
N GLY A 161 3.15 -13.15 -32.76
CA GLY A 161 4.35 -13.91 -32.45
C GLY A 161 4.42 -14.39 -31.00
N ILE A 162 3.53 -13.92 -30.12
CA ILE A 162 3.36 -14.48 -28.77
C ILE A 162 2.23 -15.51 -28.80
N ILE A 163 2.51 -16.71 -28.31
CA ILE A 163 1.58 -17.85 -28.31
C ILE A 163 0.82 -17.94 -26.98
N GLY A 164 1.50 -17.59 -25.89
CA GLY A 164 0.93 -17.60 -24.56
C GLY A 164 1.90 -16.98 -23.55
N THR A 165 1.43 -16.83 -22.32
CA THR A 165 2.23 -16.28 -21.22
C THR A 165 2.01 -17.07 -19.95
N HIS A 166 3.04 -17.18 -19.11
CA HIS A 166 2.97 -17.82 -17.80
C HIS A 166 3.98 -17.23 -16.80
N ASP A 167 3.92 -17.66 -15.56
CA ASP A 167 4.85 -17.30 -14.47
C ASP A 167 5.06 -15.79 -14.29
N LEU A 168 3.96 -15.02 -14.36
CA LEU A 168 4.00 -13.58 -14.09
C LEU A 168 4.31 -13.32 -12.62
N ILE A 169 5.41 -12.60 -12.35
CA ILE A 169 5.79 -12.12 -11.04
C ILE A 169 5.86 -10.59 -11.08
N VAL A 170 5.18 -9.93 -10.15
CA VAL A 170 5.22 -8.46 -10.02
C VAL A 170 5.78 -8.06 -8.68
N HIS A 171 6.72 -7.13 -8.70
CA HIS A 171 7.33 -6.53 -7.52
C HIS A 171 7.03 -5.03 -7.45
N ASN A 172 6.46 -4.59 -6.34
CA ASN A 172 6.25 -3.18 -6.07
C ASN A 172 7.48 -2.56 -5.38
N TYR A 173 8.03 -1.50 -6.00
CA TYR A 173 9.16 -0.74 -5.47
C TYR A 173 8.77 0.66 -5.00
N GLY A 174 7.47 0.93 -4.83
CA GLY A 174 6.93 2.22 -4.43
C GLY A 174 5.58 2.47 -5.09
N PRO A 175 4.84 3.51 -4.69
CA PRO A 175 3.46 3.77 -5.13
C PRO A 175 3.28 3.98 -6.64
N SER A 176 4.36 4.31 -7.33
CA SER A 176 4.32 4.60 -8.78
C SER A 176 5.30 3.75 -9.59
N ARG A 177 5.84 2.66 -9.02
CA ARG A 177 6.92 1.91 -9.65
C ARG A 177 6.78 0.43 -9.40
N SER A 178 6.37 -0.29 -10.43
CA SER A 178 6.31 -1.75 -10.45
C SER A 178 7.31 -2.31 -11.46
N MET A 179 7.88 -3.45 -11.12
CA MET A 179 8.70 -4.28 -11.99
C MET A 179 8.01 -5.62 -12.12
N ALA A 180 7.91 -6.13 -13.33
CA ALA A 180 7.32 -7.43 -13.59
C ALA A 180 8.28 -8.30 -14.41
N SER A 181 8.23 -9.59 -14.18
CA SER A 181 8.82 -10.60 -15.06
C SER A 181 7.75 -11.59 -15.47
N ILE A 182 7.74 -11.96 -16.74
CA ILE A 182 6.80 -12.90 -17.32
C ILE A 182 7.54 -13.81 -18.32
N HIS A 183 7.09 -15.02 -18.46
CA HIS A 183 7.49 -15.91 -19.52
C HIS A 183 6.55 -15.74 -20.70
N ALA A 184 7.08 -15.63 -21.91
CA ALA A 184 6.33 -15.55 -23.16
C ALA A 184 6.74 -16.67 -24.08
N GLU A 185 5.74 -17.47 -24.48
CA GLU A 185 5.89 -18.56 -25.42
C GLU A 185 5.97 -18.02 -26.86
N VAL A 186 7.00 -18.42 -27.59
CA VAL A 186 7.23 -18.08 -28.99
C VAL A 186 7.45 -19.34 -29.80
N SER A 187 7.20 -19.29 -31.13
CA SER A 187 7.49 -20.45 -32.00
C SER A 187 9.00 -20.71 -32.10
N ASN A 188 9.40 -21.96 -31.99
CA ASN A 188 10.78 -22.36 -32.28
C ASN A 188 11.14 -22.34 -33.76
N ASP A 189 10.15 -22.24 -34.66
CA ASP A 189 10.34 -22.10 -36.10
C ASP A 189 10.69 -20.67 -36.52
N GLU A 190 10.40 -19.68 -35.64
CA GLU A 190 10.69 -18.28 -35.90
C GLU A 190 12.18 -17.97 -35.61
N PRO A 191 12.88 -17.21 -36.46
CA PRO A 191 14.23 -16.75 -36.15
C PRO A 191 14.27 -16.01 -34.83
N ILE A 192 15.24 -16.34 -33.98
CA ILE A 192 15.36 -15.79 -32.62
C ILE A 192 15.48 -14.26 -32.63
N GLU A 193 16.07 -13.68 -33.69
CA GLU A 193 16.20 -12.25 -33.87
C GLU A 193 14.82 -11.56 -34.00
N ASN A 194 13.88 -12.18 -34.72
CA ASN A 194 12.53 -11.65 -34.89
C ASN A 194 11.74 -11.71 -33.58
N SER A 195 11.81 -12.84 -32.89
CA SER A 195 11.15 -13.02 -31.59
C SER A 195 11.70 -12.02 -30.56
N HIS A 196 13.03 -11.80 -30.55
CA HIS A 196 13.67 -10.82 -29.68
C HIS A 196 13.23 -9.39 -29.97
N GLU A 197 13.08 -9.01 -31.28
CA GLU A 197 12.61 -7.68 -31.64
C GLU A 197 11.16 -7.40 -31.14
N ILE A 198 10.30 -8.44 -31.24
CA ILE A 198 8.92 -8.38 -30.72
C ILE A 198 8.94 -8.16 -29.21
N ILE A 199 9.71 -8.96 -28.47
CA ILE A 199 9.85 -8.88 -27.01
C ILE A 199 10.35 -7.48 -26.59
N ASP A 200 11.43 -7.01 -27.21
CA ASP A 200 11.96 -5.67 -26.96
C ASP A 200 10.92 -4.55 -27.18
N LYS A 201 10.06 -4.73 -28.18
CA LYS A 201 8.96 -3.78 -28.45
C LYS A 201 7.92 -3.84 -27.34
N ILE A 202 7.51 -5.05 -26.93
CA ILE A 202 6.54 -5.25 -25.84
C ILE A 202 7.04 -4.61 -24.55
N GLU A 203 8.29 -4.86 -24.14
CA GLU A 203 8.88 -4.29 -22.93
C GLU A 203 8.89 -2.76 -22.96
N ARG A 204 9.27 -2.15 -24.09
CA ARG A 204 9.25 -0.69 -24.27
C ARG A 204 7.84 -0.10 -24.23
N ASP A 205 6.88 -0.77 -24.84
CA ASP A 205 5.50 -0.29 -24.92
C ASP A 205 4.79 -0.48 -23.56
N CYS A 206 5.05 -1.56 -22.84
CA CYS A 206 4.58 -1.77 -21.47
C CYS A 206 5.06 -0.65 -20.53
N ALA A 207 6.34 -0.30 -20.61
CA ALA A 207 6.90 0.78 -19.81
C ALA A 207 6.26 2.15 -20.11
N LYS A 208 5.83 2.40 -21.38
CA LYS A 208 5.19 3.66 -21.79
C LYS A 208 3.71 3.71 -21.47
N GLN A 209 2.97 2.60 -21.69
CA GLN A 209 1.52 2.55 -21.60
C GLN A 209 1.03 2.21 -20.20
N LEU A 210 1.66 1.21 -19.55
CA LEU A 210 1.29 0.74 -18.22
C LEU A 210 2.16 1.32 -17.09
N GLY A 211 3.31 1.93 -17.43
CA GLY A 211 4.27 2.44 -16.44
C GLY A 211 4.99 1.33 -15.67
N ILE A 212 4.90 0.08 -16.13
CA ILE A 212 5.50 -1.11 -15.52
C ILE A 212 6.81 -1.44 -16.25
N PHE A 213 7.89 -1.63 -15.50
CA PHE A 213 9.14 -2.14 -16.06
C PHE A 213 9.01 -3.66 -16.20
N LEU A 214 8.73 -4.11 -17.42
CA LEU A 214 8.54 -5.52 -17.74
C LEU A 214 9.86 -6.12 -18.25
N VAL A 215 10.16 -7.33 -17.81
CA VAL A 215 11.23 -8.20 -18.33
C VAL A 215 10.57 -9.49 -18.81
N ILE A 216 10.77 -9.84 -20.06
CA ILE A 216 10.18 -11.02 -20.66
C ILE A 216 11.25 -12.09 -20.86
N HIS A 217 11.04 -13.25 -20.25
CA HIS A 217 11.80 -14.44 -20.57
C HIS A 217 11.15 -15.15 -21.75
N MET A 218 11.92 -15.37 -22.80
CA MET A 218 11.44 -15.99 -24.03
C MET A 218 11.53 -17.52 -23.92
N ASP A 219 10.41 -18.20 -24.07
CA ASP A 219 10.30 -19.66 -24.06
C ASP A 219 9.95 -20.20 -25.46
N PRO A 220 10.91 -20.75 -26.20
CA PRO A 220 10.62 -21.37 -27.50
C PRO A 220 9.80 -22.65 -27.31
N VAL A 221 8.65 -22.73 -27.95
CA VAL A 221 7.76 -23.90 -27.93
C VAL A 221 7.68 -24.58 -29.29
N GLU A 222 7.63 -25.91 -29.23
CA GLU A 222 7.48 -26.74 -30.41
C GLU A 222 5.99 -26.84 -30.80
N LEU A 223 5.68 -26.42 -32.03
CA LEU A 223 4.30 -26.37 -32.52
C LEU A 223 3.93 -27.49 -33.50
N HIS A 224 4.91 -28.16 -34.09
CA HIS A 224 4.70 -29.07 -35.21
C HIS A 224 5.09 -30.51 -34.93
N ASP A 225 5.77 -30.82 -33.84
CA ASP A 225 6.09 -32.19 -33.47
C ASP A 225 4.84 -32.97 -33.04
N ALA A 226 4.51 -33.99 -33.82
CA ALA A 226 3.31 -34.81 -33.59
C ALA A 226 3.30 -35.56 -32.25
N GLU A 227 4.48 -35.89 -31.72
CA GLU A 227 4.60 -36.57 -30.43
C GLU A 227 4.35 -35.57 -29.26
N VAL A 228 4.90 -34.36 -29.35
CA VAL A 228 4.67 -33.28 -28.38
C VAL A 228 3.20 -32.92 -28.35
N LEU A 229 2.56 -32.71 -29.49
CA LEU A 229 1.13 -32.38 -29.57
C LEU A 229 0.26 -33.50 -28.97
N ARG A 230 0.57 -34.77 -29.26
CA ARG A 230 -0.15 -35.90 -28.66
C ARG A 230 0.01 -35.97 -27.13
N LEU A 231 1.19 -35.70 -26.64
CA LEU A 231 1.45 -35.65 -25.20
C LEU A 231 0.70 -34.50 -24.52
N LYS A 232 0.68 -33.32 -25.15
CA LYS A 232 -0.09 -32.17 -24.68
C LYS A 232 -1.57 -32.49 -24.56
N GLU A 233 -2.21 -32.99 -25.62
CA GLU A 233 -3.61 -33.40 -25.61
C GLU A 233 -3.92 -34.44 -24.52
N LYS A 234 -3.04 -35.44 -24.37
CA LYS A 234 -3.20 -36.46 -23.34
C LYS A 234 -3.11 -35.86 -21.93
N THR A 235 -2.18 -34.92 -21.71
CA THR A 235 -2.00 -34.25 -20.42
C THR A 235 -3.19 -33.37 -20.08
N GLU A 236 -3.67 -32.58 -21.04
CA GLU A 236 -4.89 -31.77 -20.88
C GLU A 236 -6.12 -32.62 -20.54
N HIS A 237 -6.28 -33.77 -21.21
CA HIS A 237 -7.37 -34.69 -20.92
C HIS A 237 -7.31 -35.24 -19.49
N ILE A 238 -6.10 -35.56 -19.00
CA ILE A 238 -5.89 -36.06 -17.64
C ILE A 238 -6.19 -34.95 -16.62
N ILE A 239 -5.70 -33.75 -16.87
CA ILE A 239 -5.93 -32.58 -15.97
C ILE A 239 -7.43 -32.29 -15.86
N LYS A 240 -8.14 -32.18 -16.99
CA LYS A 240 -9.59 -31.97 -17.01
C LYS A 240 -10.39 -33.09 -16.34
N ALA A 241 -9.87 -34.34 -16.35
CA ALA A 241 -10.51 -35.46 -15.66
C ALA A 241 -10.28 -35.42 -14.12
N LEU A 242 -9.16 -34.83 -13.67
CA LEU A 242 -8.83 -34.71 -12.25
C LEU A 242 -9.46 -33.45 -11.62
N ASP A 243 -9.51 -32.36 -12.34
CA ASP A 243 -10.14 -31.11 -11.90
C ASP A 243 -11.00 -30.53 -13.04
N SER A 244 -12.31 -30.64 -12.88
CA SER A 244 -13.29 -30.14 -13.87
C SER A 244 -13.42 -28.60 -13.88
N LYS A 245 -12.63 -27.89 -13.09
CA LYS A 245 -12.62 -26.41 -13.00
C LYS A 245 -11.43 -25.76 -13.71
N LEU A 246 -10.51 -26.56 -14.27
CA LEU A 246 -9.39 -26.10 -15.08
C LEU A 246 -9.77 -26.02 -16.60
#